data_644370ef7affc2fbc68ad57d40fa966a
#
_entry.id   644370ef7affc2fbc68ad57d40fa966a
#
_cell.length_a   1.000
_cell.length_b   1.000
_cell.length_c   1.000
_cell.angle_alpha   90.00
_cell.angle_beta   90.00
_cell.angle_gamma   90.00
#
_symmetry.space_group_name_H-M   'P 1'
#
loop_
_entity.id
_entity.type
_entity.pdbx_description
1 polymer ?
#
loop_
_entity_poly.entity_id
_entity_poly.type
_entity_poly.pdbx_seq_one_letter_code
_entity_poly.pdbx_strand_id
1 'polypeptide(L)'
;TIDGEKEIETEALIIATGATAKYLGLEDEKKYAGMGVSACATCDGFFYRKKIVAVVGGGDTACEEAVYLAGLASKVYLIVRKPFLRASKIMQERVMNHEKIEVLFEHNAVGLYGDNGVEGVNLVKRWGEPDEERYSLPIDGFFLAIGHKPNSDIFKDYIDTDEVGYIITDGDSPRTKVPGVFAAGDVADPHYRQAITAAG
;
A
#
# COMPACT_ATOMS: atom_id res chain seq x y z
N THR A 1 17.34 24.78 2.78
CA THR A 1 18.50 24.59 1.89
C THR A 1 18.18 23.56 0.81
N ILE A 2 18.78 23.69 -0.36
CA ILE A 2 18.73 22.70 -1.44
C ILE A 2 20.06 21.94 -1.42
N ASP A 3 20.00 20.62 -1.33
CA ASP A 3 21.17 19.72 -1.29
C ASP A 3 22.24 20.07 -0.24
N GLY A 4 21.82 20.80 0.81
CA GLY A 4 22.70 21.27 1.88
C GLY A 4 23.62 22.46 1.51
N GLU A 5 23.57 22.95 0.28
CA GLU A 5 24.52 23.96 -0.23
C GLU A 5 23.87 25.32 -0.51
N LYS A 6 22.61 25.31 -0.97
CA LYS A 6 21.96 26.57 -1.40
C LYS A 6 20.79 26.92 -0.50
N GLU A 7 20.75 28.13 0.01
CA GLU A 7 19.60 28.68 0.75
C GLU A 7 18.72 29.52 -0.18
N ILE A 8 17.40 29.32 -0.04
CA ILE A 8 16.40 30.16 -0.71
C ILE A 8 15.46 30.69 0.38
N GLU A 9 15.37 32.00 0.44
CA GLU A 9 14.36 32.69 1.23
C GLU A 9 13.05 32.74 0.46
N THR A 10 11.92 32.46 1.13
CA THR A 10 10.60 32.47 0.52
C THR A 10 9.55 32.93 1.53
N GLU A 11 8.52 33.63 1.06
CA GLU A 11 7.37 34.04 1.87
C GLU A 11 6.31 32.93 1.98
N ALA A 12 6.34 31.96 1.04
CA ALA A 12 5.42 30.84 1.05
C ALA A 12 6.12 29.54 0.63
N LEU A 13 5.72 28.43 1.27
CA LEU A 13 6.21 27.08 0.99
C LEU A 13 5.01 26.13 0.77
N ILE A 14 5.04 25.38 -0.32
CA ILE A 14 4.09 24.30 -0.57
C ILE A 14 4.83 22.97 -0.43
N ILE A 15 4.37 22.11 0.49
CA ILE A 15 4.90 20.77 0.70
C ILE A 15 4.01 19.79 -0.08
N ALA A 16 4.57 19.21 -1.13
CA ALA A 16 3.88 18.24 -2.00
C ALA A 16 4.80 17.03 -2.25
N THR A 17 5.41 16.52 -1.18
CA THR A 17 6.42 15.44 -1.22
C THR A 17 5.84 14.03 -1.36
N GLY A 18 4.51 13.91 -1.31
CA GLY A 18 3.79 12.65 -1.50
C GLY A 18 3.97 11.65 -0.34
N ALA A 19 3.68 10.40 -0.63
CA ALA A 19 3.87 9.28 0.28
C ALA A 19 4.50 8.09 -0.45
N THR A 20 5.25 7.28 0.28
CA THR A 20 5.93 6.08 -0.24
C THR A 20 5.18 4.83 0.21
N ALA A 21 4.85 3.94 -0.72
CA ALA A 21 4.26 2.65 -0.39
C ALA A 21 5.19 1.83 0.51
N LYS A 22 4.61 1.14 1.49
CA LYS A 22 5.36 0.21 2.33
C LYS A 22 5.52 -1.12 1.61
N TYR A 23 6.68 -1.71 1.76
CA TYR A 23 7.05 -3.02 1.26
C TYR A 23 7.30 -3.99 2.42
N LEU A 24 7.26 -5.29 2.16
CA LEU A 24 7.59 -6.32 3.17
C LEU A 24 9.10 -6.35 3.47
N GLY A 25 9.92 -5.84 2.55
CA GLY A 25 11.37 -5.88 2.62
C GLY A 25 11.98 -7.15 2.03
N LEU A 26 11.24 -7.85 1.18
CA LEU A 26 11.75 -9.00 0.44
C LEU A 26 12.69 -8.50 -0.67
N GLU A 27 13.82 -9.18 -0.88
CA GLU A 27 14.77 -8.84 -1.96
C GLU A 27 14.10 -8.91 -3.34
N ASP A 28 13.20 -9.87 -3.51
CA ASP A 28 12.46 -10.10 -4.76
C ASP A 28 11.49 -8.97 -5.13
N GLU A 29 11.01 -8.19 -4.16
CA GLU A 29 10.10 -7.06 -4.44
C GLU A 29 10.73 -6.05 -5.39
N LYS A 30 12.03 -5.76 -5.21
CA LYS A 30 12.78 -4.86 -6.10
C LYS A 30 13.03 -5.49 -7.46
N LYS A 31 13.36 -6.79 -7.48
CA LYS A 31 13.61 -7.54 -8.70
C LYS A 31 12.39 -7.53 -9.64
N TYR A 32 11.19 -7.70 -9.06
CA TYR A 32 9.95 -7.79 -9.82
C TYR A 32 9.11 -6.50 -9.82
N ALA A 33 9.68 -5.36 -9.38
CA ALA A 33 9.01 -4.07 -9.47
C ALA A 33 8.62 -3.74 -10.93
N GLY A 34 7.33 -3.53 -11.19
CA GLY A 34 6.80 -3.35 -12.55
C GLY A 34 6.74 -4.63 -13.41
N MET A 35 7.19 -5.77 -12.87
CA MET A 35 7.15 -7.08 -13.51
C MET A 35 6.35 -8.10 -12.68
N GLY A 36 5.30 -7.65 -12.03
CA GLY A 36 4.43 -8.49 -11.21
C GLY A 36 4.22 -7.98 -9.79
N VAL A 37 5.10 -7.13 -9.26
CA VAL A 37 4.94 -6.47 -7.95
C VAL A 37 4.40 -5.06 -8.15
N SER A 38 3.30 -4.74 -7.45
CA SER A 38 2.65 -3.43 -7.46
C SER A 38 2.19 -3.04 -6.05
N ALA A 39 2.06 -1.74 -5.80
CA ALA A 39 1.44 -1.17 -4.60
C ALA A 39 0.20 -0.30 -4.94
N CYS A 40 -0.37 -0.50 -6.13
CA CYS A 40 -1.54 0.25 -6.60
C CYS A 40 -2.42 -0.64 -7.49
N ALA A 41 -3.46 -1.22 -6.91
CA ALA A 41 -4.39 -2.07 -7.66
C ALA A 41 -5.14 -1.31 -8.76
N THR A 42 -5.52 -0.06 -8.51
CA THR A 42 -6.22 0.78 -9.52
C THR A 42 -5.31 1.18 -10.67
N CYS A 43 -3.99 1.30 -10.45
CA CYS A 43 -3.02 1.63 -11.48
C CYS A 43 -2.76 0.43 -12.41
N ASP A 44 -2.49 -0.72 -11.81
CA ASP A 44 -1.92 -1.87 -12.52
C ASP A 44 -2.89 -3.04 -12.70
N GLY A 45 -4.00 -3.07 -11.98
CA GLY A 45 -4.95 -4.20 -11.96
C GLY A 45 -5.45 -4.62 -13.35
N PHE A 46 -5.55 -3.68 -14.28
CA PHE A 46 -5.98 -3.97 -15.66
C PHE A 46 -5.07 -4.97 -16.38
N PHE A 47 -3.76 -4.98 -16.10
CA PHE A 47 -2.79 -5.91 -16.70
C PHE A 47 -2.97 -7.35 -16.20
N TYR A 48 -3.75 -7.54 -15.13
CA TYR A 48 -4.00 -8.86 -14.50
C TYR A 48 -5.41 -9.39 -14.78
N ARG A 49 -6.07 -8.92 -15.83
CA ARG A 49 -7.37 -9.46 -16.26
C ARG A 49 -7.27 -10.95 -16.55
N LYS A 50 -8.20 -11.73 -15.94
CA LYS A 50 -8.29 -13.20 -16.04
C LYS A 50 -7.07 -13.95 -15.50
N LYS A 51 -6.18 -13.27 -14.77
CA LYS A 51 -5.01 -13.84 -14.11
C LYS A 51 -5.29 -14.13 -12.64
N ILE A 52 -4.36 -14.80 -11.98
CA ILE A 52 -4.40 -15.08 -10.54
C ILE A 52 -3.50 -14.06 -9.84
N VAL A 53 -4.01 -13.38 -8.83
CA VAL A 53 -3.23 -12.37 -8.12
C VAL A 53 -3.30 -12.59 -6.61
N ALA A 54 -2.29 -12.09 -5.90
CA ALA A 54 -2.27 -12.02 -4.44
C ALA A 54 -2.23 -10.58 -3.98
N VAL A 55 -2.98 -10.26 -2.92
CA VAL A 55 -2.97 -8.99 -2.20
C VAL A 55 -2.48 -9.24 -0.80
N VAL A 56 -1.52 -8.47 -0.32
CA VAL A 56 -1.01 -8.57 1.05
C VAL A 56 -1.56 -7.43 1.90
N GLY A 57 -2.24 -7.77 2.97
CA GLY A 57 -2.81 -6.81 3.91
C GLY A 57 -4.07 -7.33 4.59
N GLY A 58 -4.56 -6.62 5.58
CA GLY A 58 -5.76 -7.03 6.33
C GLY A 58 -6.61 -5.87 6.84
N GLY A 59 -6.36 -4.64 6.37
CA GLY A 59 -7.16 -3.44 6.61
C GLY A 59 -8.13 -3.16 5.48
N ASP A 60 -8.86 -2.03 5.58
CA ASP A 60 -9.84 -1.62 4.57
C ASP A 60 -9.22 -1.52 3.17
N THR A 61 -8.09 -0.85 3.02
CA THR A 61 -7.38 -0.73 1.73
C THR A 61 -7.11 -2.09 1.09
N ALA A 62 -6.65 -3.08 1.85
CA ALA A 62 -6.37 -4.41 1.32
C ALA A 62 -7.65 -5.13 0.87
N CYS A 63 -8.74 -4.97 1.62
CA CYS A 63 -10.04 -5.52 1.25
C CYS A 63 -10.63 -4.83 0.01
N GLU A 64 -10.52 -3.50 -0.09
CA GLU A 64 -10.96 -2.72 -1.24
C GLU A 64 -10.19 -3.11 -2.51
N GLU A 65 -8.85 -3.21 -2.42
CA GLU A 65 -8.00 -3.65 -3.53
C GLU A 65 -8.32 -5.09 -3.95
N ALA A 66 -8.54 -6.01 -2.99
CA ALA A 66 -8.92 -7.38 -3.29
C ALA A 66 -10.26 -7.45 -4.02
N VAL A 67 -11.27 -6.69 -3.60
CA VAL A 67 -12.58 -6.62 -4.27
C VAL A 67 -12.45 -6.00 -5.66
N TYR A 68 -11.68 -4.92 -5.80
CA TYR A 68 -11.44 -4.29 -7.10
C TYR A 68 -10.76 -5.28 -8.07
N LEU A 69 -9.69 -5.94 -7.64
CA LEU A 69 -8.97 -6.92 -8.44
C LEU A 69 -9.83 -8.15 -8.78
N ALA A 70 -10.73 -8.58 -7.90
CA ALA A 70 -11.66 -9.68 -8.18
C ALA A 70 -12.64 -9.37 -9.32
N GLY A 71 -12.91 -8.09 -9.59
CA GLY A 71 -13.66 -7.65 -10.77
C GLY A 71 -12.89 -7.86 -12.09
N LEU A 72 -11.57 -7.97 -12.04
CA LEU A 72 -10.68 -8.09 -13.20
C LEU A 72 -10.07 -9.49 -13.31
N ALA A 73 -9.50 -9.99 -12.23
CA ALA A 73 -8.79 -11.25 -12.14
C ALA A 73 -9.73 -12.47 -12.17
N SER A 74 -9.17 -13.63 -12.41
CA SER A 74 -9.87 -14.92 -12.27
C SER A 74 -9.92 -15.39 -10.83
N LYS A 75 -8.91 -15.08 -10.02
CA LYS A 75 -8.78 -15.43 -8.62
C LYS A 75 -7.95 -14.39 -7.89
N VAL A 76 -8.31 -14.08 -6.65
CA VAL A 76 -7.56 -13.21 -5.75
C VAL A 76 -7.29 -13.97 -4.44
N TYR A 77 -6.03 -14.03 -4.05
CA TYR A 77 -5.63 -14.49 -2.72
C TYR A 77 -5.37 -13.27 -1.83
N LEU A 78 -6.08 -13.14 -0.72
CA LEU A 78 -5.83 -12.10 0.28
C LEU A 78 -4.99 -12.68 1.41
N ILE A 79 -3.70 -12.33 1.44
CA ILE A 79 -2.71 -12.85 2.39
C ILE A 79 -2.75 -11.99 3.65
N VAL A 80 -3.14 -12.58 4.77
CA VAL A 80 -3.36 -11.89 6.05
C VAL A 80 -2.53 -12.57 7.15
N ARG A 81 -1.57 -11.85 7.73
CA ARG A 81 -0.70 -12.40 8.79
C ARG A 81 -1.39 -12.67 10.13
N LYS A 82 -2.57 -12.10 10.35
CA LYS A 82 -3.37 -12.28 11.57
C LYS A 82 -4.50 -13.28 11.31
N PRO A 83 -5.09 -13.90 12.36
CA PRO A 83 -6.25 -14.78 12.20
C PRO A 83 -7.56 -14.01 11.95
N PHE A 84 -7.51 -12.71 11.71
CA PHE A 84 -8.67 -11.84 11.47
C PHE A 84 -8.30 -10.64 10.59
N LEU A 85 -9.31 -10.09 9.92
CA LEU A 85 -9.22 -8.80 9.21
C LEU A 85 -9.44 -7.64 10.18
N ARG A 86 -8.69 -6.55 9.98
CA ARG A 86 -8.85 -5.28 10.71
C ARG A 86 -9.76 -4.28 9.98
N ALA A 87 -10.22 -4.65 8.81
CA ALA A 87 -11.12 -3.86 7.98
C ALA A 87 -12.48 -3.63 8.67
N SER A 88 -13.26 -2.68 8.19
CA SER A 88 -14.65 -2.46 8.59
C SER A 88 -15.49 -3.72 8.35
N LYS A 89 -16.53 -3.91 9.13
CA LYS A 89 -17.42 -5.10 9.01
C LYS A 89 -17.97 -5.26 7.60
N ILE A 90 -18.35 -4.16 6.96
CA ILE A 90 -18.87 -4.15 5.58
C ILE A 90 -17.82 -4.68 4.60
N MET A 91 -16.57 -4.26 4.73
CA MET A 91 -15.50 -4.74 3.85
C MET A 91 -15.12 -6.20 4.12
N GLN A 92 -15.14 -6.62 5.40
CA GLN A 92 -14.98 -8.03 5.77
C GLN A 92 -16.05 -8.91 5.10
N GLU A 93 -17.31 -8.52 5.18
CA GLU A 93 -18.43 -9.25 4.56
C GLU A 93 -18.29 -9.33 3.03
N ARG A 94 -17.90 -8.24 2.39
CA ARG A 94 -17.67 -8.20 0.94
C ARG A 94 -16.58 -9.17 0.50
N VAL A 95 -15.46 -9.20 1.22
CA VAL A 95 -14.34 -10.07 0.91
C VAL A 95 -14.68 -11.54 1.19
N MET A 96 -15.25 -11.84 2.36
CA MET A 96 -15.55 -13.20 2.78
C MET A 96 -16.63 -13.89 1.94
N ASN A 97 -17.55 -13.11 1.38
CA ASN A 97 -18.64 -13.64 0.55
C ASN A 97 -18.33 -13.60 -0.95
N HIS A 98 -17.14 -13.12 -1.36
CA HIS A 98 -16.81 -12.98 -2.77
C HIS A 98 -16.26 -14.29 -3.36
N GLU A 99 -16.91 -14.85 -4.38
CA GLU A 99 -16.58 -16.16 -4.98
C GLU A 99 -15.13 -16.30 -5.50
N LYS A 100 -14.52 -15.19 -5.92
CA LYS A 100 -13.16 -15.16 -6.47
C LYS A 100 -12.10 -14.81 -5.44
N ILE A 101 -12.46 -14.44 -4.21
CA ILE A 101 -11.50 -14.07 -3.17
C ILE A 101 -11.34 -15.21 -2.20
N GLU A 102 -10.11 -15.62 -1.96
CA GLU A 102 -9.75 -16.56 -0.91
C GLU A 102 -8.85 -15.88 0.11
N VAL A 103 -9.30 -15.83 1.37
CA VAL A 103 -8.53 -15.21 2.44
C VAL A 103 -7.64 -16.27 3.11
N LEU A 104 -6.34 -16.01 3.04
CA LEU A 104 -5.30 -16.83 3.67
C LEU A 104 -4.90 -16.20 4.99
N PHE A 105 -5.60 -16.57 6.07
CA PHE A 105 -5.28 -16.09 7.41
C PHE A 105 -4.01 -16.76 7.97
N GLU A 106 -3.30 -16.04 8.84
CA GLU A 106 -2.06 -16.49 9.47
C GLU A 106 -0.94 -16.82 8.47
N HIS A 107 -0.96 -16.17 7.29
CA HIS A 107 0.05 -16.34 6.25
C HIS A 107 0.96 -15.13 6.11
N ASN A 108 2.24 -15.41 5.90
CA ASN A 108 3.26 -14.42 5.56
C ASN A 108 3.87 -14.77 4.21
N ALA A 109 3.99 -13.79 3.33
CA ALA A 109 4.80 -13.92 2.13
C ALA A 109 6.29 -13.77 2.52
N VAL A 110 7.12 -14.70 2.08
CA VAL A 110 8.54 -14.76 2.46
C VAL A 110 9.48 -14.77 1.26
N GLY A 111 8.95 -14.69 0.05
CA GLY A 111 9.71 -14.60 -1.19
C GLY A 111 8.80 -14.67 -2.40
N LEU A 112 9.29 -14.21 -3.54
CA LEU A 112 8.64 -14.32 -4.84
C LEU A 112 9.55 -15.11 -5.78
N TYR A 113 8.97 -15.77 -6.77
CA TYR A 113 9.73 -16.48 -7.80
C TYR A 113 9.14 -16.25 -9.18
N GLY A 114 9.98 -16.45 -10.19
CA GLY A 114 9.66 -16.36 -11.60
C GLY A 114 10.89 -15.99 -12.43
N ASP A 115 10.80 -16.16 -13.73
CA ASP A 115 11.90 -15.86 -14.68
C ASP A 115 11.80 -14.41 -15.20
N ASN A 116 10.74 -14.09 -15.94
CA ASN A 116 10.55 -12.79 -16.59
C ASN A 116 9.51 -11.90 -15.87
N GLY A 117 9.13 -12.25 -14.67
CA GLY A 117 8.13 -11.60 -13.83
C GLY A 117 7.72 -12.50 -12.69
N VAL A 118 6.73 -12.07 -11.92
CA VAL A 118 6.19 -12.90 -10.84
C VAL A 118 5.41 -14.08 -11.44
N GLU A 119 5.77 -15.30 -11.04
CA GLU A 119 5.08 -16.55 -11.35
C GLU A 119 4.56 -17.22 -10.08
N GLY A 120 4.96 -16.75 -8.91
CA GLY A 120 4.43 -17.23 -7.65
C GLY A 120 5.03 -16.57 -6.43
N VAL A 121 4.43 -16.91 -5.27
CA VAL A 121 4.82 -16.45 -3.94
C VAL A 121 5.08 -17.63 -3.02
N ASN A 122 6.14 -17.53 -2.22
CA ASN A 122 6.44 -18.47 -1.15
C ASN A 122 5.76 -17.99 0.13
N LEU A 123 4.99 -18.86 0.74
CA LEU A 123 4.16 -18.59 1.90
C LEU A 123 4.60 -19.41 3.11
N VAL A 124 4.48 -18.80 4.26
CA VAL A 124 4.59 -19.45 5.57
C VAL A 124 3.29 -19.24 6.31
N LYS A 125 2.60 -20.31 6.63
CA LYS A 125 1.43 -20.31 7.50
C LYS A 125 1.86 -20.56 8.94
N ARG A 126 1.31 -19.79 9.89
CA ARG A 126 1.58 -19.88 11.32
C ARG A 126 3.08 -19.80 11.65
N TRP A 127 3.72 -18.77 11.10
CA TRP A 127 5.16 -18.55 11.23
C TRP A 127 5.62 -18.50 12.70
N GLY A 128 6.57 -19.36 13.02
CA GLY A 128 7.16 -19.51 14.36
C GLY A 128 6.37 -20.40 15.31
N GLU A 129 5.26 -20.99 14.85
CA GLU A 129 4.46 -21.91 15.63
C GLU A 129 4.90 -23.38 15.40
N PRO A 130 4.59 -24.33 16.32
CA PRO A 130 5.00 -25.72 16.17
C PRO A 130 4.45 -26.43 14.93
N ASP A 131 3.36 -25.93 14.37
CA ASP A 131 2.69 -26.43 13.17
C ASP A 131 2.84 -25.47 11.98
N GLU A 132 4.01 -24.82 11.88
CA GLU A 132 4.38 -24.02 10.75
C GLU A 132 4.37 -24.83 9.45
N GLU A 133 3.70 -24.31 8.43
CA GLU A 133 3.65 -24.89 7.09
C GLU A 133 4.28 -23.94 6.08
N ARG A 134 5.08 -24.49 5.15
CA ARG A 134 5.71 -23.73 4.06
C ARG A 134 5.28 -24.31 2.72
N TYR A 135 4.87 -23.44 1.80
CA TYR A 135 4.48 -23.85 0.46
C TYR A 135 4.59 -22.68 -0.53
N SER A 136 4.55 -23.00 -1.81
CA SER A 136 4.53 -22.02 -2.89
C SER A 136 3.15 -21.96 -3.52
N LEU A 137 2.70 -20.76 -3.84
CA LEU A 137 1.41 -20.50 -4.47
C LEU A 137 1.64 -19.82 -5.82
N PRO A 138 1.21 -20.44 -6.94
CA PRO A 138 1.30 -19.80 -8.26
C PRO A 138 0.40 -18.57 -8.34
N ILE A 139 0.98 -17.46 -8.76
CA ILE A 139 0.28 -16.19 -9.02
C ILE A 139 0.96 -15.45 -10.17
N ASP A 140 0.23 -14.59 -10.86
CA ASP A 140 0.74 -13.72 -11.92
C ASP A 140 1.08 -12.30 -11.43
N GLY A 141 0.53 -11.91 -10.28
CA GLY A 141 0.73 -10.57 -9.72
C GLY A 141 0.64 -10.53 -8.20
N PHE A 142 1.44 -9.66 -7.60
CA PHE A 142 1.58 -9.50 -6.15
C PHE A 142 1.39 -8.03 -5.77
N PHE A 143 0.32 -7.73 -5.04
CA PHE A 143 -0.09 -6.39 -4.66
C PHE A 143 0.13 -6.15 -3.18
N LEU A 144 0.78 -5.04 -2.84
CA LEU A 144 1.11 -4.65 -1.48
C LEU A 144 0.14 -3.59 -0.98
N ALA A 145 -0.80 -3.99 -0.15
CA ALA A 145 -1.80 -3.13 0.49
C ALA A 145 -1.56 -3.02 2.01
N ILE A 146 -0.30 -2.78 2.40
CA ILE A 146 0.14 -2.69 3.80
C ILE A 146 0.35 -1.26 4.30
N GLY A 147 -0.13 -0.29 3.52
CA GLY A 147 -0.13 1.13 3.84
C GLY A 147 1.02 1.91 3.20
N HIS A 148 1.06 3.19 3.51
CA HIS A 148 2.04 4.14 3.00
C HIS A 148 2.73 4.85 4.16
N LYS A 149 3.85 5.49 3.87
CA LYS A 149 4.55 6.41 4.76
C LYS A 149 4.59 7.77 4.07
N PRO A 150 4.01 8.83 4.65
CA PRO A 150 4.14 10.17 4.10
C PRO A 150 5.60 10.63 4.13
N ASN A 151 6.01 11.38 3.09
CA ASN A 151 7.38 11.88 2.96
C ASN A 151 7.53 13.23 3.68
N SER A 152 7.25 13.23 4.97
CA SER A 152 7.20 14.40 5.87
C SER A 152 8.36 14.47 6.86
N ASP A 153 9.24 13.46 6.91
CA ASP A 153 10.29 13.32 7.93
C ASP A 153 11.16 14.56 8.10
N ILE A 154 11.47 15.28 6.99
CA ILE A 154 12.29 16.49 7.02
C ILE A 154 11.58 17.72 7.63
N PHE A 155 10.25 17.65 7.79
CA PHE A 155 9.43 18.76 8.27
C PHE A 155 8.91 18.53 9.69
N LYS A 156 9.04 17.32 10.27
CA LYS A 156 8.42 16.90 11.54
C LYS A 156 8.73 17.79 12.74
N ASP A 157 9.88 18.46 12.73
CA ASP A 157 10.29 19.35 13.83
C ASP A 157 9.73 20.78 13.69
N TYR A 158 9.07 21.08 12.56
CA TYR A 158 8.57 22.41 12.21
C TYR A 158 7.07 22.47 11.98
N ILE A 159 6.43 21.34 11.67
CA ILE A 159 5.02 21.25 11.28
C ILE A 159 4.36 20.09 12.02
N ASP A 160 3.11 20.29 12.43
CA ASP A 160 2.34 19.23 13.07
C ASP A 160 2.04 18.10 12.09
N THR A 161 2.24 16.87 12.57
CA THR A 161 1.88 15.63 11.87
C THR A 161 1.01 14.76 12.76
N ASP A 162 0.22 13.89 12.15
CA ASP A 162 -0.48 12.83 12.87
C ASP A 162 0.48 11.71 13.35
N GLU A 163 -0.06 10.71 14.02
CA GLU A 163 0.71 9.57 14.54
C GLU A 163 1.42 8.74 13.45
N VAL A 164 0.93 8.80 12.21
CA VAL A 164 1.49 8.08 11.05
C VAL A 164 2.54 8.93 10.33
N GLY A 165 2.48 10.27 10.50
CA GLY A 165 3.37 11.26 9.91
C GLY A 165 2.72 12.10 8.79
N TYR A 166 1.41 12.00 8.55
CA TYR A 166 0.71 12.89 7.61
C TYR A 166 0.68 14.31 8.17
N ILE A 167 0.96 15.30 7.33
CA ILE A 167 0.91 16.71 7.72
C ILE A 167 -0.53 17.10 8.03
N ILE A 168 -0.76 17.70 9.19
CA ILE A 168 -2.07 18.17 9.62
C ILE A 168 -2.37 19.51 8.94
N THR A 169 -3.50 19.57 8.23
CA THR A 169 -4.02 20.77 7.59
C THR A 169 -5.28 21.27 8.28
N ASP A 170 -5.69 22.49 8.01
CA ASP A 170 -6.88 23.12 8.58
C ASP A 170 -8.14 22.73 7.78
N GLY A 171 -8.80 21.67 8.21
CA GLY A 171 -9.98 21.10 7.53
C GLY A 171 -9.70 20.74 6.08
N ASP A 172 -10.56 21.21 5.16
CA ASP A 172 -10.40 20.97 3.70
C ASP A 172 -9.43 21.96 3.03
N SER A 173 -8.72 22.78 3.81
CA SER A 173 -7.76 23.75 3.29
C SER A 173 -6.35 23.15 3.28
N PRO A 174 -5.48 23.50 2.31
CA PRO A 174 -4.07 23.08 2.31
C PRO A 174 -3.23 23.81 3.38
N ARG A 175 -3.80 24.69 4.19
CA ARG A 175 -3.09 25.48 5.18
C ARG A 175 -2.63 24.60 6.34
N THR A 176 -1.38 24.80 6.76
CA THR A 176 -0.86 24.25 8.00
C THR A 176 -0.98 25.28 9.13
N LYS A 177 -0.66 24.91 10.36
CA LYS A 177 -0.57 25.86 11.49
C LYS A 177 0.53 26.91 11.32
N VAL A 178 1.52 26.66 10.45
CA VAL A 178 2.62 27.60 10.21
C VAL A 178 2.20 28.57 9.11
N PRO A 179 2.10 29.88 9.41
CA PRO A 179 1.73 30.88 8.42
C PRO A 179 2.67 30.84 7.20
N GLY A 180 2.07 30.86 6.00
CA GLY A 180 2.84 30.80 4.75
C GLY A 180 3.26 29.37 4.34
N VAL A 181 2.97 28.35 5.14
CA VAL A 181 3.27 26.96 4.81
C VAL A 181 2.00 26.16 4.51
N PHE A 182 2.00 25.49 3.36
CA PHE A 182 0.88 24.71 2.85
C PHE A 182 1.32 23.28 2.58
N ALA A 183 0.39 22.32 2.69
CA ALA A 183 0.62 20.92 2.32
C ALA A 183 -0.48 20.44 1.38
N ALA A 184 -0.11 19.65 0.36
CA ALA A 184 -1.03 19.14 -0.65
C ALA A 184 -0.68 17.72 -1.11
N GLY A 185 -1.71 16.98 -1.50
CA GLY A 185 -1.58 15.59 -1.98
C GLY A 185 -1.24 14.59 -0.89
N ASP A 186 -0.64 13.47 -1.29
CA ASP A 186 -0.45 12.28 -0.44
C ASP A 186 0.36 12.51 0.85
N VAL A 187 1.06 13.62 0.99
CA VAL A 187 1.79 13.95 2.23
C VAL A 187 0.85 14.41 3.34
N ALA A 188 -0.36 14.89 2.98
CA ALA A 188 -1.38 15.36 3.90
C ALA A 188 -2.68 14.52 3.84
N ASP A 189 -2.92 13.80 2.74
CA ASP A 189 -4.10 12.96 2.55
C ASP A 189 -3.81 11.49 2.90
N PRO A 190 -4.38 10.96 4.01
CA PRO A 190 -4.21 9.55 4.37
C PRO A 190 -5.12 8.60 3.60
N HIS A 191 -6.07 9.08 2.79
CA HIS A 191 -7.12 8.28 2.17
C HIS A 191 -6.88 8.03 0.68
N TYR A 192 -6.62 9.08 -0.10
CA TYR A 192 -6.52 9.01 -1.55
C TYR A 192 -5.08 9.22 -2.04
N ARG A 193 -4.68 8.46 -3.08
CA ARG A 193 -3.32 8.49 -3.64
C ARG A 193 -3.37 8.39 -5.15
N GLN A 194 -4.10 9.33 -5.76
CA GLN A 194 -4.22 9.46 -7.20
C GLN A 194 -3.93 10.91 -7.62
N ALA A 195 -3.34 11.09 -8.81
CA ALA A 195 -2.99 12.41 -9.30
C ALA A 195 -4.20 13.39 -9.30
N ILE A 196 -5.38 12.88 -9.62
CA ILE A 196 -6.60 13.70 -9.65
C ILE A 196 -7.01 14.18 -8.24
N THR A 197 -6.88 13.34 -7.23
CA THR A 197 -7.20 13.70 -5.84
C THR A 197 -6.12 14.57 -5.21
N ALA A 198 -4.86 14.42 -5.63
CA ALA A 198 -3.75 15.26 -5.17
C ALA A 198 -3.80 16.67 -5.77
N ALA A 199 -4.50 16.87 -6.89
CA ALA A 199 -4.63 18.16 -7.57
C ALA A 199 -5.94 18.90 -7.23
N GLY A 200 -6.91 18.21 -6.57
CA GLY A 200 -8.25 18.70 -6.23
C GLY A 200 -8.39 19.48 -4.93
#